data_7c4a01210e804d549a81890866674212
#
_entry.id   7c4a01210e804d549a81890866674212
#
_cell.length_a   1.000
_cell.length_b   1.000
_cell.length_c   1.000
_cell.angle_alpha   90.00
_cell.angle_beta   90.00
_cell.angle_gamma   90.00
#
_symmetry.space_group_name_H-M   'P 1'
#
loop_
_entity.id
_entity.type
_entity.pdbx_description
1 polymer ?
#
loop_
_entity_poly.entity_id
_entity_poly.type
_entity_poly.pdbx_seq_one_letter_code
_entity_poly.pdbx_strand_id
1 'polypeptide(L)'
;MRPSMTVVMVVMAMMVANVFCQEDNLVCTEQEETDLRALLRKGTEELYLPLLEETASGIRTLLSNQNTVRFHLDCVIHSKECTRIGKSLQHLITDNAGGELCYTCQPCQKRRIQHILKDLRCNYKPESDELEQYVLSERQINIYDFFQLKTITC
;
A
#
# COMPACT_ATOMS: atom_id res chain seq x y z
N MET A 1 -45.27 -3.90 -14.86
CA MET A 1 -44.78 -4.90 -13.89
C MET A 1 -44.08 -4.17 -12.76
N ARG A 2 -44.58 -4.20 -11.55
CA ARG A 2 -43.89 -3.59 -10.40
C ARG A 2 -42.91 -4.63 -9.87
N PRO A 3 -41.59 -4.31 -9.70
CA PRO A 3 -40.65 -5.26 -9.11
C PRO A 3 -41.09 -5.59 -7.68
N SER A 4 -41.06 -6.86 -7.35
CA SER A 4 -41.45 -7.33 -6.02
C SER A 4 -40.56 -6.67 -4.96
N MET A 5 -41.15 -6.24 -3.87
CA MET A 5 -40.46 -5.57 -2.75
C MET A 5 -39.30 -6.41 -2.18
N THR A 6 -39.37 -7.73 -2.34
CA THR A 6 -38.30 -8.70 -2.00
C THR A 6 -37.06 -8.56 -2.88
N VAL A 7 -37.22 -8.27 -4.18
CA VAL A 7 -36.07 -8.11 -5.10
C VAL A 7 -35.28 -6.84 -4.78
N VAL A 8 -35.97 -5.76 -4.43
CA VAL A 8 -35.34 -4.48 -4.06
C VAL A 8 -34.53 -4.63 -2.76
N MET A 9 -35.05 -5.34 -1.77
CA MET A 9 -34.34 -5.61 -0.51
C MET A 9 -33.06 -6.44 -0.69
N VAL A 10 -33.10 -7.47 -1.55
CA VAL A 10 -31.93 -8.33 -1.82
C VAL A 10 -30.84 -7.54 -2.56
N VAL A 11 -31.21 -6.68 -3.51
CA VAL A 11 -30.23 -5.86 -4.24
C VAL A 11 -29.58 -4.81 -3.32
N MET A 12 -30.36 -4.18 -2.42
CA MET A 12 -29.80 -3.25 -1.42
C MET A 12 -28.85 -3.97 -0.42
N ALA A 13 -29.19 -5.19 0.01
CA ALA A 13 -28.32 -5.96 0.90
C ALA A 13 -27.00 -6.35 0.22
N MET A 14 -27.02 -6.69 -1.08
CA MET A 14 -25.80 -7.00 -1.83
C MET A 14 -24.91 -5.76 -2.07
N MET A 15 -25.50 -4.58 -2.25
CA MET A 15 -24.70 -3.34 -2.41
C MET A 15 -24.02 -2.93 -1.10
N VAL A 16 -24.66 -3.09 0.04
CA VAL A 16 -24.08 -2.77 1.34
C VAL A 16 -22.93 -3.75 1.68
N ALA A 17 -23.07 -5.03 1.36
CA ALA A 17 -22.02 -6.02 1.59
C ALA A 17 -20.73 -5.74 0.79
N ASN A 18 -20.85 -5.22 -0.44
CA ASN A 18 -19.69 -4.89 -1.26
C ASN A 18 -18.91 -3.64 -0.76
N VAL A 19 -19.58 -2.71 -0.10
CA VAL A 19 -18.92 -1.52 0.48
C VAL A 19 -18.14 -1.90 1.74
N PHE A 20 -18.62 -2.84 2.55
CA PHE A 20 -17.92 -3.31 3.75
C PHE A 20 -16.68 -4.16 3.44
N CYS A 21 -16.65 -4.93 2.35
CA CYS A 21 -15.50 -5.77 1.97
C CYS A 21 -14.25 -4.98 1.54
N GLN A 22 -14.34 -3.71 1.17
CA GLN A 22 -13.19 -2.92 0.74
C GLN A 22 -12.42 -2.28 1.91
N GLU A 23 -13.02 -2.10 3.07
CA GLU A 23 -12.33 -1.56 4.25
C GLU A 23 -11.43 -2.57 4.94
N ASP A 24 -11.79 -3.85 4.94
CA ASP A 24 -11.06 -4.91 5.65
C ASP A 24 -9.67 -5.20 5.07
N ASN A 25 -9.42 -4.92 3.79
CA ASN A 25 -8.15 -5.22 3.15
C ASN A 25 -6.96 -4.36 3.62
N LEU A 26 -7.20 -3.19 4.22
CA LEU A 26 -6.15 -2.30 4.73
C LEU A 26 -5.96 -2.40 6.25
N VAL A 27 -6.80 -3.16 6.94
CA VAL A 27 -6.67 -3.39 8.38
C VAL A 27 -5.66 -4.50 8.62
N CYS A 28 -4.68 -4.23 9.50
CA CYS A 28 -3.71 -5.22 9.96
C CYS A 28 -4.21 -5.89 11.24
N THR A 29 -3.88 -7.16 11.41
CA THR A 29 -4.23 -7.92 12.60
C THR A 29 -3.14 -7.78 13.67
N GLU A 30 -3.51 -7.95 14.94
CA GLU A 30 -2.53 -8.00 16.05
C GLU A 30 -1.53 -9.15 15.88
N GLN A 31 -1.93 -10.24 15.22
CA GLN A 31 -1.04 -11.36 14.92
C GLN A 31 0.04 -10.95 13.92
N GLU A 32 -0.31 -10.24 12.84
CA GLU A 32 0.65 -9.73 11.85
C GLU A 32 1.65 -8.76 12.49
N GLU A 33 1.23 -7.94 13.45
CA GLU A 33 2.12 -7.07 14.21
C GLU A 33 3.06 -7.88 15.11
N THR A 34 2.53 -8.86 15.82
CA THR A 34 3.32 -9.73 16.71
C THR A 34 4.37 -10.52 15.92
N ASP A 35 3.97 -11.09 14.78
CA ASP A 35 4.86 -11.85 13.90
C ASP A 35 5.97 -10.95 13.33
N LEU A 36 5.64 -9.73 12.91
CA LEU A 36 6.65 -8.79 12.44
C LEU A 36 7.64 -8.43 13.54
N ARG A 37 7.16 -8.07 14.74
CA ARG A 37 8.03 -7.73 15.87
C ARG A 37 8.97 -8.86 16.26
N ALA A 38 8.52 -10.12 16.13
CA ALA A 38 9.35 -11.30 16.41
C ALA A 38 10.48 -11.49 15.37
N LEU A 39 10.29 -10.99 14.13
CA LEU A 39 11.29 -11.09 13.06
C LEU A 39 12.29 -9.92 13.08
N LEU A 40 11.92 -8.77 13.65
CA LEU A 40 12.75 -7.57 13.61
C LEU A 40 13.94 -7.65 14.56
N ARG A 41 15.06 -7.12 14.10
CA ARG A 41 16.21 -6.86 14.99
C ARG A 41 15.92 -5.62 15.83
N LYS A 42 16.36 -5.64 17.08
CA LYS A 42 16.24 -4.49 17.98
C LYS A 42 16.81 -3.22 17.32
N GLY A 43 16.02 -2.16 17.30
CA GLY A 43 16.39 -0.87 16.73
C GLY A 43 16.04 -0.68 15.25
N THR A 44 15.40 -1.69 14.60
CA THR A 44 14.91 -1.56 13.21
C THR A 44 13.40 -1.32 13.14
N GLU A 45 12.72 -1.28 14.26
CA GLU A 45 11.26 -1.17 14.37
C GLU A 45 10.72 0.06 13.61
N GLU A 46 11.40 1.21 13.72
CA GLU A 46 11.01 2.45 13.04
C GLU A 46 11.05 2.36 11.50
N LEU A 47 11.72 1.35 10.96
CA LEU A 47 11.81 1.15 9.51
C LEU A 47 10.69 0.23 8.98
N TYR A 48 10.16 -0.64 9.80
CA TYR A 48 9.20 -1.67 9.37
C TYR A 48 7.79 -1.46 9.91
N LEU A 49 7.65 -1.02 11.17
CA LEU A 49 6.35 -0.92 11.83
C LEU A 49 5.45 0.21 11.32
N PRO A 50 5.95 1.39 10.89
CA PRO A 50 5.06 2.50 10.56
C PRO A 50 4.01 2.17 9.49
N LEU A 51 4.38 1.38 8.48
CA LEU A 51 3.43 0.95 7.45
C LEU A 51 2.39 -0.05 7.99
N LEU A 52 2.72 -0.80 9.06
CA LEU A 52 1.80 -1.74 9.69
C LEU A 52 0.91 -1.06 10.73
N GLU A 53 1.45 -0.10 11.49
CA GLU A 53 0.73 0.62 12.55
C GLU A 53 -0.21 1.71 12.01
N GLU A 54 -0.02 2.17 10.77
CA GLU A 54 -0.84 3.23 10.18
C GLU A 54 -2.31 2.79 10.09
N THR A 55 -3.23 3.74 10.19
CA THR A 55 -4.65 3.46 10.01
C THR A 55 -5.00 3.29 8.52
N ALA A 56 -6.10 2.58 8.23
CA ALA A 56 -6.60 2.49 6.86
C ALA A 56 -6.91 3.89 6.28
N SER A 57 -7.42 4.80 7.11
CA SER A 57 -7.64 6.21 6.73
C SER A 57 -6.33 6.94 6.47
N GLY A 58 -5.30 6.72 7.29
CA GLY A 58 -3.97 7.28 7.10
C GLY A 58 -3.34 6.86 5.77
N ILE A 59 -3.44 5.57 5.42
CA ILE A 59 -2.98 5.06 4.11
C ILE A 59 -3.68 5.79 2.94
N ARG A 60 -5.00 6.00 3.02
CA ARG A 60 -5.73 6.75 1.98
C ARG A 60 -5.31 8.21 1.93
N THR A 61 -4.97 8.82 3.07
CA THR A 61 -4.52 10.20 3.14
C THR A 61 -3.19 10.44 2.43
N LEU A 62 -2.32 9.44 2.34
CA LEU A 62 -1.05 9.53 1.58
C LEU A 62 -1.28 9.89 0.10
N LEU A 63 -2.44 9.54 -0.43
CA LEU A 63 -2.83 9.67 -1.83
C LEU A 63 -3.96 10.69 -2.03
N SER A 64 -4.24 11.53 -1.04
CA SER A 64 -5.42 12.41 -1.03
C SER A 64 -5.37 13.53 -2.08
N ASN A 65 -4.18 13.95 -2.49
CA ASN A 65 -3.98 14.97 -3.53
C ASN A 65 -2.54 14.90 -4.07
N GLN A 66 -2.31 15.52 -5.21
CA GLN A 66 -1.03 15.48 -5.92
C GLN A 66 0.15 16.01 -5.08
N ASN A 67 -0.06 17.05 -4.28
CA ASN A 67 1.02 17.62 -3.45
C ASN A 67 1.46 16.62 -2.36
N THR A 68 0.51 15.91 -1.75
CA THR A 68 0.80 14.88 -0.74
C THR A 68 1.52 13.69 -1.38
N VAL A 69 1.05 13.24 -2.54
CA VAL A 69 1.71 12.19 -3.33
C VAL A 69 3.14 12.59 -3.67
N ARG A 70 3.34 13.81 -4.21
CA ARG A 70 4.67 14.30 -4.57
C ARG A 70 5.61 14.39 -3.37
N PHE A 71 5.12 14.86 -2.24
CA PHE A 71 5.89 14.93 -1.00
C PHE A 71 6.43 13.55 -0.57
N HIS A 72 5.57 12.52 -0.57
CA HIS A 72 5.98 11.15 -0.22
C HIS A 72 6.89 10.53 -1.28
N LEU A 73 6.64 10.80 -2.55
CA LEU A 73 7.49 10.31 -3.65
C LEU A 73 8.89 10.92 -3.59
N ASP A 74 9.01 12.22 -3.31
CA ASP A 74 10.29 12.91 -3.11
C ASP A 74 11.07 12.33 -1.92
N CYS A 75 10.36 11.91 -0.86
CA CYS A 75 10.98 11.17 0.24
C CYS A 75 11.54 9.83 -0.24
N VAL A 76 10.72 9.03 -0.94
CA VAL A 76 11.09 7.66 -1.36
C VAL A 76 12.23 7.68 -2.39
N ILE A 77 12.16 8.55 -3.39
CA ILE A 77 13.11 8.59 -4.52
C ILE A 77 14.36 9.42 -4.18
N HIS A 78 14.18 10.58 -3.57
CA HIS A 78 15.25 11.56 -3.41
C HIS A 78 15.73 11.72 -1.97
N SER A 79 15.20 10.93 -1.03
CA SER A 79 15.52 11.02 0.41
C SER A 79 15.34 12.43 0.98
N LYS A 80 14.43 13.22 0.40
CA LYS A 80 14.05 14.52 0.91
C LYS A 80 13.29 14.37 2.23
N GLU A 81 12.74 15.48 2.76
CA GLU A 81 11.97 15.45 4.01
C GLU A 81 10.98 14.28 4.05
N CYS A 82 11.16 13.40 5.03
CA CYS A 82 10.41 12.16 5.14
C CYS A 82 9.58 12.14 6.42
N THR A 83 8.31 11.78 6.29
CA THR A 83 7.52 11.34 7.43
C THR A 83 7.99 9.96 7.90
N ARG A 84 7.53 9.54 9.08
CA ARG A 84 7.79 8.21 9.64
C ARG A 84 7.37 7.09 8.66
N ILE A 85 6.18 7.21 8.07
CA ILE A 85 5.69 6.26 7.07
C ILE A 85 6.44 6.36 5.74
N GLY A 86 6.83 7.56 5.32
CA GLY A 86 7.64 7.75 4.10
C GLY A 86 9.00 7.07 4.21
N LYS A 87 9.67 7.16 5.37
CA LYS A 87 10.92 6.43 5.64
C LYS A 87 10.73 4.92 5.60
N SER A 88 9.62 4.43 6.17
CA SER A 88 9.27 3.02 6.12
C SER A 88 9.06 2.53 4.69
N LEU A 89 8.28 3.25 3.89
CA LEU A 89 8.06 2.92 2.47
C LEU A 89 9.38 2.93 1.67
N GLN A 90 10.22 3.95 1.85
CA GLN A 90 11.54 4.01 1.23
C GLN A 90 12.37 2.78 1.59
N HIS A 91 12.46 2.45 2.88
CA HIS A 91 13.22 1.30 3.34
C HIS A 91 12.70 -0.01 2.75
N LEU A 92 11.40 -0.27 2.81
CA LEU A 92 10.79 -1.51 2.31
C LEU A 92 10.98 -1.71 0.79
N ILE A 93 11.09 -0.62 0.03
CA ILE A 93 11.36 -0.65 -1.41
C ILE A 93 12.86 -0.81 -1.71
N THR A 94 13.72 -0.26 -0.87
CA THR A 94 15.17 -0.23 -1.11
C THR A 94 15.98 -1.27 -0.32
N ASP A 95 15.38 -1.93 0.67
CA ASP A 95 16.05 -2.94 1.48
C ASP A 95 16.51 -4.14 0.63
N ASN A 96 17.80 -4.47 0.78
CA ASN A 96 18.47 -5.55 0.04
C ASN A 96 18.58 -6.87 0.81
N ALA A 97 18.09 -6.93 2.05
CA ALA A 97 18.40 -8.01 2.98
C ALA A 97 18.04 -9.41 2.47
N GLY A 98 17.08 -9.54 1.57
CA GLY A 98 16.64 -10.83 1.02
C GLY A 98 16.73 -10.95 -0.50
N GLY A 99 17.24 -9.95 -1.22
CA GLY A 99 17.20 -9.91 -2.69
C GLY A 99 15.82 -9.62 -3.27
N GLU A 100 14.80 -9.48 -2.43
CA GLU A 100 13.42 -9.21 -2.78
C GLU A 100 12.95 -7.89 -2.17
N LEU A 101 12.05 -7.21 -2.85
CA LEU A 101 11.37 -6.05 -2.25
C LEU A 101 10.52 -6.52 -1.07
N CYS A 102 10.52 -5.74 0.01
CA CYS A 102 9.63 -6.02 1.13
C CYS A 102 9.83 -7.43 1.74
N TYR A 103 11.09 -7.90 1.85
CA TYR A 103 11.44 -9.25 2.25
C TYR A 103 10.79 -9.68 3.59
N THR A 104 10.74 -8.79 4.57
CA THR A 104 10.14 -9.05 5.89
C THR A 104 8.68 -8.65 6.00
N CYS A 105 8.06 -8.15 4.91
CA CYS A 105 6.71 -7.64 4.96
C CYS A 105 5.69 -8.71 5.34
N GLN A 106 4.86 -8.39 6.31
CA GLN A 106 3.65 -9.13 6.60
C GLN A 106 2.61 -8.98 5.48
N PRO A 107 1.66 -9.92 5.34
CA PRO A 107 0.62 -9.84 4.31
C PRO A 107 -0.13 -8.51 4.28
N CYS A 108 -0.43 -7.94 5.43
CA CYS A 108 -1.05 -6.63 5.56
C CYS A 108 -0.22 -5.51 4.92
N GLN A 109 1.09 -5.47 5.19
CA GLN A 109 1.98 -4.46 4.61
C GLN A 109 2.00 -4.59 3.07
N LYS A 110 2.05 -5.81 2.55
CA LYS A 110 1.97 -6.06 1.09
C LYS A 110 0.65 -5.56 0.50
N ARG A 111 -0.49 -5.83 1.16
CA ARG A 111 -1.81 -5.32 0.72
C ARG A 111 -1.85 -3.79 0.70
N ARG A 112 -1.26 -3.13 1.69
CA ARG A 112 -1.17 -1.65 1.77
C ARG A 112 -0.31 -1.07 0.65
N ILE A 113 0.84 -1.67 0.38
CA ILE A 113 1.69 -1.28 -0.76
C ILE A 113 0.95 -1.48 -2.07
N GLN A 114 0.27 -2.62 -2.26
CA GLN A 114 -0.54 -2.88 -3.45
C GLN A 114 -1.64 -1.81 -3.63
N HIS A 115 -2.31 -1.42 -2.55
CA HIS A 115 -3.32 -0.35 -2.59
C HIS A 115 -2.71 0.99 -3.01
N ILE A 116 -1.59 1.38 -2.40
CA ILE A 116 -0.86 2.61 -2.73
C ILE A 116 -0.44 2.60 -4.21
N LEU A 117 0.17 1.53 -4.67
CA LEU A 117 0.64 1.40 -6.06
C LEU A 117 -0.51 1.42 -7.06
N LYS A 118 -1.63 0.74 -6.76
CA LYS A 118 -2.82 0.75 -7.62
C LYS A 118 -3.38 2.16 -7.74
N ASP A 119 -3.59 2.85 -6.63
CA ASP A 119 -4.13 4.21 -6.64
C ASP A 119 -3.18 5.18 -7.35
N LEU A 120 -1.87 5.05 -7.11
CA LEU A 120 -0.85 5.84 -7.79
C LEU A 120 -0.93 5.63 -9.33
N ARG A 121 -1.02 4.39 -9.79
CA ARG A 121 -1.12 4.06 -11.23
C ARG A 121 -2.39 4.61 -11.85
N CYS A 122 -3.51 4.57 -11.13
CA CYS A 122 -4.81 4.98 -11.65
C CYS A 122 -5.02 6.50 -11.65
N ASN A 123 -4.53 7.19 -10.62
CA ASN A 123 -4.85 8.60 -10.40
C ASN A 123 -3.65 9.54 -10.58
N TYR A 124 -2.41 9.03 -10.51
CA TYR A 124 -1.18 9.82 -10.54
C TYR A 124 -0.13 9.15 -11.45
N LYS A 125 -0.50 8.99 -12.72
CA LYS A 125 0.33 8.23 -13.67
C LYS A 125 1.77 8.75 -13.81
N PRO A 126 2.04 10.06 -13.91
CA PRO A 126 3.42 10.55 -13.99
C PRO A 126 4.27 10.14 -12.79
N GLU A 127 3.72 10.26 -11.59
CA GLU A 127 4.36 9.87 -10.32
C GLU A 127 4.55 8.35 -10.23
N SER A 128 3.59 7.58 -10.73
CA SER A 128 3.68 6.13 -10.86
C SER A 128 4.83 5.71 -11.78
N ASP A 129 4.94 6.34 -12.94
CA ASP A 129 5.99 6.03 -13.92
C ASP A 129 7.38 6.40 -13.36
N GLU A 130 7.50 7.51 -12.64
CA GLU A 130 8.75 7.92 -11.97
C GLU A 130 9.18 6.90 -10.90
N LEU A 131 8.25 6.43 -10.05
CA LEU A 131 8.54 5.40 -9.05
C LEU A 131 8.97 4.08 -9.70
N GLU A 132 8.27 3.66 -10.75
CA GLU A 132 8.60 2.44 -11.50
C GLU A 132 10.01 2.50 -12.08
N GLN A 133 10.38 3.61 -12.72
CA GLN A 133 11.72 3.82 -13.27
C GLN A 133 12.79 3.83 -12.18
N TYR A 134 12.52 4.49 -11.05
CA TYR A 134 13.43 4.52 -9.91
C TYR A 134 13.70 3.11 -9.38
N VAL A 135 12.67 2.33 -9.07
CA VAL A 135 12.84 0.97 -8.53
C VAL A 135 13.51 0.05 -9.56
N LEU A 136 13.17 0.21 -10.85
CA LEU A 136 13.80 -0.57 -11.91
C LEU A 136 15.30 -0.25 -12.03
N SER A 137 15.70 1.02 -11.91
CA SER A 137 17.11 1.43 -11.99
C SER A 137 17.91 0.97 -10.76
N GLU A 138 17.35 1.10 -9.56
CA GLU A 138 18.04 0.78 -8.31
C GLU A 138 18.07 -0.72 -7.98
N ARG A 139 17.03 -1.45 -8.38
CA ARG A 139 16.81 -2.85 -7.97
C ARG A 139 16.70 -3.84 -9.12
N GLN A 140 16.63 -3.38 -10.37
CA GLN A 140 16.35 -4.19 -11.55
C GLN A 140 15.06 -5.02 -11.41
N ILE A 141 14.11 -4.53 -10.64
CA ILE A 141 12.81 -5.14 -10.39
C ILE A 141 11.72 -4.16 -10.82
N ASN A 142 10.78 -4.63 -11.64
CA ASN A 142 9.55 -3.87 -11.90
C ASN A 142 8.63 -3.99 -10.68
N ILE A 143 8.39 -2.88 -9.98
CA ILE A 143 7.61 -2.87 -8.73
C ILE A 143 6.15 -3.33 -8.94
N TYR A 144 5.54 -3.00 -10.08
CA TYR A 144 4.15 -3.39 -10.38
C TYR A 144 4.04 -4.88 -10.68
N ASP A 145 5.02 -5.44 -11.41
CA ASP A 145 5.07 -6.89 -11.66
C ASP A 145 5.32 -7.66 -10.36
N PHE A 146 6.22 -7.17 -9.51
CA PHE A 146 6.53 -7.78 -8.22
C PHE A 146 5.31 -7.86 -7.30
N PHE A 147 4.52 -6.79 -7.21
CA PHE A 147 3.29 -6.76 -6.41
C PHE A 147 2.05 -7.28 -7.17
N GLN A 148 2.23 -8.00 -8.29
CA GLN A 148 1.16 -8.61 -9.09
C GLN A 148 0.13 -7.61 -9.63
N LEU A 149 0.59 -6.41 -9.97
CA LEU A 149 -0.21 -5.30 -10.46
C LEU A 149 0.04 -5.02 -11.96
N LYS A 150 0.53 -6.00 -12.71
CA LYS A 150 0.84 -5.85 -14.15
C LYS A 150 -0.38 -5.45 -14.98
N THR A 151 -1.54 -5.99 -14.65
CA THR A 151 -2.82 -5.72 -15.31
C THR A 151 -3.77 -5.04 -14.34
N ILE A 152 -3.56 -3.74 -14.11
CA ILE A 152 -4.47 -2.95 -13.27
C ILE A 152 -5.65 -2.49 -14.12
N THR A 153 -6.86 -2.80 -13.63
CA THR A 153 -8.09 -2.17 -14.14
C THR A 153 -8.43 -1.01 -13.19
N CYS A 154 -8.34 0.21 -13.69
CA CYS A 154 -8.79 1.43 -13.01
C CYS A 154 -10.31 1.66 -13.27
#